data_d958e3d0a2985cfb7a83de21952e5a1a
#
_entry.id   d958e3d0a2985cfb7a83de21952e5a1a
#
_cell.length_a   1.000
_cell.length_b   1.000
_cell.length_c   1.000
_cell.angle_alpha   90.00
_cell.angle_beta   90.00
_cell.angle_gamma   90.00
#
_symmetry.space_group_name_H-M   'P 1'
#
loop_
_entity.id
_entity.type
_entity.pdbx_description
1 polymer ?
#
loop_
_entity_poly.entity_id
_entity_poly.type
_entity_poly.pdbx_seq_one_letter_code
_entity_poly.pdbx_strand_id
1 'polypeptide(L)'
;VRLTYSRDGEKATALIVPKEDESGRYKLGIVGSSYYRDPVTPGEALLYGAAEVRYWIKAVFDGLRLMFTGQVTLNDVSGPVGIVEVIDETYEESKQDGAFYVWINMLNLAVLLSANLGVMNLLPIPALDGGRLLFFLVEVVRGKRLDPELEGRIHLIGLAVLLALMALILANDVRRIIVH
;
A
#
# COMPACT_ATOMS: atom_id res chain seq x y z
N VAL A 1 4.30 8.92 28.44
CA VAL A 1 4.58 7.57 27.92
C VAL A 1 5.90 7.09 28.49
N ARG A 2 5.92 5.85 29.02
CA ARG A 2 7.15 5.23 29.50
C ARG A 2 7.77 4.45 28.33
N LEU A 3 8.97 4.85 27.92
CA LEU A 3 9.73 4.18 26.87
C LEU A 3 10.91 3.43 27.49
N THR A 4 11.00 2.14 27.22
CA THR A 4 12.17 1.33 27.58
C THR A 4 13.01 1.14 26.31
N TYR A 5 14.27 1.50 26.38
CA TYR A 5 15.20 1.38 25.25
C TYR A 5 16.48 0.66 25.70
N SER A 6 17.20 0.09 24.76
CA SER A 6 18.52 -0.51 24.97
C SER A 6 19.58 0.37 24.32
N ARG A 7 20.64 0.70 25.08
CA ARG A 7 21.81 1.40 24.60
C ARG A 7 23.03 0.64 25.08
N ASP A 8 23.88 0.24 24.15
CA ASP A 8 25.11 -0.52 24.44
C ASP A 8 24.88 -1.82 25.24
N GLY A 9 23.72 -2.45 25.00
CA GLY A 9 23.29 -3.68 25.70
C GLY A 9 22.61 -3.47 27.05
N GLU A 10 22.62 -2.27 27.60
CA GLU A 10 21.91 -1.93 28.84
C GLU A 10 20.50 -1.41 28.57
N LYS A 11 19.55 -1.87 29.39
CA LYS A 11 18.15 -1.40 29.32
C LYS A 11 17.97 -0.18 30.19
N ALA A 12 17.51 0.91 29.62
CA ALA A 12 17.14 2.12 30.33
C ALA A 12 15.68 2.49 30.06
N THR A 13 15.06 3.22 30.99
CA THR A 13 13.68 3.68 30.88
C THR A 13 13.62 5.19 30.96
N ALA A 14 12.98 5.82 29.96
CA ALA A 14 12.74 7.25 29.95
C ALA A 14 11.24 7.54 29.98
N LEU A 15 10.86 8.62 30.66
CA LEU A 15 9.50 9.15 30.65
C LEU A 15 9.43 10.26 29.60
N ILE A 16 8.67 10.01 28.53
CA ILE A 16 8.51 10.96 27.44
C ILE A 16 7.11 11.54 27.51
N VAL A 17 7.02 12.87 27.45
CA VAL A 17 5.75 13.59 27.35
C VAL A 17 5.54 13.91 25.87
N PRO A 18 4.50 13.33 25.24
CA PRO A 18 4.18 13.68 23.85
C PRO A 18 3.88 15.18 23.72
N LYS A 19 4.34 15.79 22.63
CA LYS A 19 3.99 17.17 22.28
C LYS A 19 2.94 17.16 21.20
N GLU A 20 1.96 18.03 21.34
CA GLU A 20 0.95 18.29 20.32
C GLU A 20 1.57 19.08 19.16
N ASP A 21 1.35 18.63 17.92
CA ASP A 21 1.75 19.34 16.72
C ASP A 21 0.67 20.36 16.27
N GLU A 22 0.97 21.15 15.25
CA GLU A 22 0.06 22.16 14.70
C GLU A 22 -1.26 21.59 14.16
N SER A 23 -1.32 20.27 13.92
CA SER A 23 -2.51 19.55 13.47
C SER A 23 -3.31 18.88 14.61
N GLY A 24 -2.96 19.16 15.88
CA GLY A 24 -3.64 18.57 17.05
C GLY A 24 -3.25 17.14 17.36
N ARG A 25 -2.20 16.59 16.71
CA ARG A 25 -1.71 15.23 16.94
C ARG A 25 -0.53 15.21 17.91
N TYR A 26 -0.55 14.23 18.81
CA TYR A 26 0.54 14.05 19.77
C TYR A 26 1.69 13.25 19.17
N LYS A 27 2.88 13.84 19.13
CA LYS A 27 4.12 13.23 18.65
C LYS A 27 5.11 12.98 19.77
N LEU A 28 5.80 11.84 19.72
CA LEU A 28 6.84 11.50 20.70
C LEU A 28 8.20 12.14 20.36
N GLY A 29 8.36 12.71 19.17
CA GLY A 29 9.62 13.30 18.71
C GLY A 29 10.74 12.28 18.52
N ILE A 30 10.39 11.01 18.30
CA ILE A 30 11.37 9.95 18.01
C ILE A 30 11.48 9.86 16.50
N VAL A 31 12.65 10.17 15.98
CA VAL A 31 12.98 9.95 14.56
C VAL A 31 13.74 8.64 14.48
N GLY A 32 13.18 7.65 13.81
CA GLY A 32 13.87 6.42 13.47
C GLY A 32 14.85 6.70 12.32
N SER A 33 16.13 6.54 12.54
CA SER A 33 17.13 6.89 11.53
C SER A 33 18.08 5.75 11.15
N SER A 34 17.82 4.52 11.58
CA SER A 34 18.82 3.46 11.31
C SER A 34 18.14 2.20 10.80
N TYR A 35 18.47 1.87 9.58
CA TYR A 35 18.29 0.52 9.07
C TYR A 35 19.26 -0.40 9.83
N TYR A 36 18.75 -1.21 10.72
CA TYR A 36 19.52 -2.25 11.36
C TYR A 36 19.64 -3.42 10.40
N ARG A 37 20.89 -3.86 10.17
CA ARG A 37 21.17 -4.98 9.28
C ARG A 37 21.78 -6.11 10.09
N ASP A 38 21.08 -7.23 10.12
CA ASP A 38 21.66 -8.50 10.55
C ASP A 38 22.10 -9.30 9.33
N PRO A 39 23.32 -9.84 9.33
CA PRO A 39 23.72 -10.82 8.34
C PRO A 39 22.82 -12.07 8.49
N VAL A 40 22.17 -12.45 7.41
CA VAL A 40 21.26 -13.61 7.36
C VAL A 40 21.77 -14.63 6.36
N THR A 41 21.45 -15.90 6.60
CA THR A 41 21.68 -16.96 5.63
C THR A 41 20.75 -16.84 4.43
N PRO A 42 21.10 -17.40 3.25
CA PRO A 42 20.21 -17.40 2.09
C PRO A 42 18.82 -18.01 2.36
N GLY A 43 18.73 -19.01 3.23
CA GLY A 43 17.45 -19.61 3.64
C GLY A 43 16.60 -18.64 4.47
N GLU A 44 17.20 -17.95 5.42
CA GLU A 44 16.52 -16.92 6.21
C GLU A 44 16.09 -15.74 5.33
N ALA A 45 16.91 -15.33 4.35
CA ALA A 45 16.55 -14.27 3.42
C ALA A 45 15.27 -14.61 2.63
N LEU A 46 15.10 -15.87 2.21
CA LEU A 46 13.86 -16.32 1.56
C LEU A 46 12.66 -16.26 2.50
N LEU A 47 12.84 -16.67 3.75
CA LEU A 47 11.78 -16.63 4.76
C LEU A 47 11.36 -15.18 5.08
N TYR A 48 12.33 -14.28 5.24
CA TYR A 48 12.07 -12.87 5.46
C TYR A 48 11.39 -12.23 4.24
N GLY A 49 11.84 -12.55 3.02
CA GLY A 49 11.20 -12.08 1.80
C GLY A 49 9.74 -12.54 1.67
N ALA A 50 9.45 -13.79 2.02
CA ALA A 50 8.07 -14.29 2.06
C ALA A 50 7.23 -13.60 3.14
N ALA A 51 7.82 -13.32 4.31
CA ALA A 51 7.17 -12.58 5.39
C ALA A 51 6.86 -11.13 4.98
N GLU A 52 7.77 -10.49 4.24
CA GLU A 52 7.61 -9.14 3.70
C GLU A 52 6.44 -9.07 2.70
N VAL A 53 6.37 -10.00 1.75
CA VAL A 53 5.24 -10.08 0.81
C VAL A 53 3.92 -10.28 1.56
N ARG A 54 3.90 -11.17 2.56
CA ARG A 54 2.70 -11.39 3.40
C ARG A 54 2.31 -10.11 4.17
N TYR A 55 3.29 -9.38 4.69
CA TYR A 55 3.07 -8.12 5.38
C TYR A 55 2.38 -7.10 4.47
N TRP A 56 2.90 -6.90 3.25
CA TRP A 56 2.33 -5.96 2.30
C TRP A 56 0.93 -6.36 1.83
N ILE A 57 0.71 -7.65 1.55
CA ILE A 57 -0.64 -8.15 1.22
C ILE A 57 -1.62 -7.83 2.36
N LYS A 58 -1.22 -8.11 3.61
CA LYS A 58 -2.05 -7.79 4.78
C LYS A 58 -2.29 -6.29 4.92
N ALA A 59 -1.27 -5.46 4.71
CA ALA A 59 -1.38 -4.01 4.78
C ALA A 59 -2.40 -3.47 3.75
N VAL A 60 -2.45 -4.03 2.54
CA VAL A 60 -3.46 -3.67 1.53
C VAL A 60 -4.88 -4.00 2.03
N PHE A 61 -5.10 -5.20 2.60
CA PHE A 61 -6.40 -5.56 3.17
C PHE A 61 -6.79 -4.66 4.35
N ASP A 62 -5.84 -4.33 5.22
CA ASP A 62 -6.07 -3.41 6.33
C ASP A 62 -6.42 -2.01 5.81
N GLY A 63 -5.75 -1.52 4.76
CA GLY A 63 -6.07 -0.26 4.07
C GLY A 63 -7.48 -0.26 3.47
N LEU A 64 -7.86 -1.32 2.76
CA LEU A 64 -9.23 -1.46 2.25
C LEU A 64 -10.27 -1.44 3.38
N ARG A 65 -9.98 -2.12 4.49
CA ARG A 65 -10.86 -2.09 5.67
C ARG A 65 -11.02 -0.68 6.23
N LEU A 66 -9.94 0.11 6.30
CA LEU A 66 -10.00 1.50 6.76
C LEU A 66 -10.87 2.36 5.83
N MET A 67 -10.81 2.14 4.52
CA MET A 67 -11.70 2.80 3.56
C MET A 67 -13.17 2.44 3.81
N PHE A 68 -13.50 1.16 4.00
CA PHE A 68 -14.88 0.73 4.26
C PHE A 68 -15.40 1.19 5.62
N THR A 69 -14.54 1.42 6.60
CA THR A 69 -14.92 1.98 7.91
C THR A 69 -14.98 3.50 7.94
N GLY A 70 -14.70 4.17 6.81
CA GLY A 70 -14.74 5.63 6.69
C GLY A 70 -13.61 6.37 7.42
N GLN A 71 -12.56 5.65 7.84
CA GLN A 71 -11.38 6.26 8.48
C GLN A 71 -10.40 6.85 7.46
N VAL A 72 -10.52 6.45 6.20
CA VAL A 72 -9.75 6.96 5.06
C VAL A 72 -10.75 7.42 4.01
N THR A 73 -10.54 8.59 3.46
CA THR A 73 -11.40 9.20 2.43
C THR A 73 -10.78 9.03 1.05
N LEU A 74 -11.56 9.29 0.00
CA LEU A 74 -11.04 9.28 -1.39
C LEU A 74 -9.94 10.33 -1.61
N ASN A 75 -9.90 11.38 -0.79
CA ASN A 75 -8.84 12.39 -0.86
C ASN A 75 -7.49 11.89 -0.33
N ASP A 76 -7.50 10.85 0.49
CA ASP A 76 -6.29 10.22 1.04
C ASP A 76 -5.74 9.13 0.11
N VAL A 77 -6.47 8.80 -0.96
CA VAL A 77 -6.04 7.82 -1.96
C VAL A 77 -5.19 8.50 -3.01
N SER A 78 -3.95 8.07 -3.12
CA SER A 78 -3.04 8.53 -4.17
C SER A 78 -3.41 7.89 -5.51
N GLY A 79 -3.63 8.70 -6.51
CA GLY A 79 -3.77 8.25 -7.88
C GLY A 79 -2.42 8.14 -8.59
N PRO A 80 -2.42 8.02 -9.94
CA PRO A 80 -1.18 7.85 -10.72
C PRO A 80 -0.15 8.96 -10.47
N VAL A 81 -0.58 10.20 -10.28
CA VAL A 81 0.32 11.33 -10.02
C VAL A 81 0.89 11.25 -8.61
N GLY A 82 0.07 10.93 -7.61
CA GLY A 82 0.53 10.74 -6.24
C GLY A 82 1.49 9.55 -6.10
N ILE A 83 1.36 8.50 -6.93
CA ILE A 83 2.34 7.40 -6.97
C ILE A 83 3.71 7.91 -7.47
N VAL A 84 3.73 8.77 -8.50
CA VAL A 84 4.98 9.37 -8.99
C VAL A 84 5.63 10.24 -7.92
N GLU A 85 4.84 11.02 -7.18
CA GLU A 85 5.30 11.83 -6.04
C GLU A 85 5.96 10.94 -4.95
N VAL A 86 5.31 9.85 -4.56
CA VAL A 86 5.88 8.89 -3.58
C VAL A 86 7.17 8.26 -4.08
N ILE A 87 7.28 7.96 -5.39
CA ILE A 87 8.52 7.43 -5.98
C ILE A 87 9.64 8.46 -5.88
N ASP A 88 9.36 9.71 -6.22
CA ASP A 88 10.33 10.82 -6.20
C ASP A 88 10.80 11.12 -4.76
N GLU A 89 9.86 11.27 -3.83
CA GLU A 89 10.16 11.43 -2.41
C GLU A 89 11.03 10.30 -1.86
N THR A 90 10.64 9.04 -2.12
CA THR A 90 11.40 7.87 -1.67
C THR A 90 12.82 7.86 -2.25
N TYR A 91 12.96 8.27 -3.52
CA TYR A 91 14.26 8.36 -4.18
C TYR A 91 15.14 9.46 -3.56
N GLU A 92 14.61 10.69 -3.42
CA GLU A 92 15.37 11.83 -2.90
C GLU A 92 15.75 11.64 -1.42
N GLU A 93 14.86 11.10 -0.59
CA GLU A 93 15.17 10.77 0.79
C GLU A 93 16.26 9.69 0.87
N SER A 94 16.15 8.64 0.07
CA SER A 94 17.11 7.52 0.08
C SER A 94 18.48 7.91 -0.43
N LYS A 95 18.57 8.90 -1.30
CA LYS A 95 19.80 9.39 -1.91
C LYS A 95 20.77 9.96 -0.87
N GLN A 96 20.25 10.52 0.23
CA GLN A 96 21.06 11.04 1.33
C GLN A 96 21.81 9.92 2.06
N ASP A 97 21.26 8.71 2.09
CA ASP A 97 21.84 7.55 2.76
C ASP A 97 22.75 6.71 1.85
N GLY A 98 22.78 7.03 0.55
CA GLY A 98 23.66 6.42 -0.45
C GLY A 98 22.95 5.44 -1.39
N ALA A 99 23.63 5.11 -2.51
CA ALA A 99 23.05 4.34 -3.61
C ALA A 99 22.48 2.97 -3.22
N PHE A 100 23.04 2.33 -2.20
CA PHE A 100 22.51 1.05 -1.72
C PHE A 100 21.11 1.20 -1.09
N TYR A 101 20.87 2.27 -0.34
CA TYR A 101 19.58 2.53 0.27
C TYR A 101 18.54 2.93 -0.76
N VAL A 102 18.95 3.67 -1.80
CA VAL A 102 18.08 3.93 -2.96
C VAL A 102 17.57 2.62 -3.55
N TRP A 103 18.48 1.66 -3.81
CA TRP A 103 18.10 0.35 -4.34
C TRP A 103 17.11 -0.40 -3.45
N ILE A 104 17.38 -0.48 -2.14
CA ILE A 104 16.52 -1.19 -1.21
C ILE A 104 15.14 -0.54 -1.11
N ASN A 105 15.09 0.78 -0.97
CA ASN A 105 13.82 1.48 -0.82
C ASN A 105 13.00 1.44 -2.10
N MET A 106 13.62 1.52 -3.27
CA MET A 106 12.94 1.31 -4.55
C MET A 106 12.40 -0.13 -4.69
N LEU A 107 13.14 -1.13 -4.25
CA LEU A 107 12.66 -2.51 -4.24
C LEU A 107 11.48 -2.70 -3.27
N ASN A 108 11.54 -2.14 -2.07
CA ASN A 108 10.42 -2.17 -1.11
C ASN A 108 9.18 -1.50 -1.69
N LEU A 109 9.35 -0.35 -2.34
CA LEU A 109 8.25 0.35 -3.01
C LEU A 109 7.67 -0.49 -4.16
N ALA A 110 8.52 -1.16 -4.95
CA ALA A 110 8.08 -2.06 -6.01
C ALA A 110 7.28 -3.26 -5.45
N VAL A 111 7.70 -3.83 -4.31
CA VAL A 111 6.95 -4.90 -3.63
C VAL A 111 5.61 -4.40 -3.14
N LEU A 112 5.55 -3.22 -2.52
CA LEU A 112 4.31 -2.58 -2.08
C LEU A 112 3.34 -2.37 -3.26
N LEU A 113 3.82 -1.75 -4.35
CA LEU A 113 2.99 -1.49 -5.53
C LEU A 113 2.51 -2.79 -6.20
N SER A 114 3.37 -3.81 -6.25
CA SER A 114 3.02 -5.13 -6.80
C SER A 114 1.98 -5.83 -5.92
N ALA A 115 2.11 -5.77 -4.60
CA ALA A 115 1.13 -6.32 -3.67
C ALA A 115 -0.22 -5.62 -3.80
N ASN A 116 -0.22 -4.28 -3.88
CA ASN A 116 -1.43 -3.49 -4.13
C ASN A 116 -2.11 -3.92 -5.43
N LEU A 117 -1.37 -3.95 -6.54
CA LEU A 117 -1.90 -4.33 -7.84
C LEU A 117 -2.45 -5.76 -7.82
N GLY A 118 -1.73 -6.70 -7.19
CA GLY A 118 -2.16 -8.10 -7.08
C GLY A 118 -3.45 -8.26 -6.28
N VAL A 119 -3.54 -7.64 -5.11
CA VAL A 119 -4.74 -7.70 -4.26
C VAL A 119 -5.93 -7.01 -4.93
N MET A 120 -5.72 -5.81 -5.52
CA MET A 120 -6.77 -5.09 -6.22
C MET A 120 -7.31 -5.87 -7.41
N ASN A 121 -6.44 -6.53 -8.18
CA ASN A 121 -6.86 -7.37 -9.30
C ASN A 121 -7.64 -8.63 -8.87
N LEU A 122 -7.45 -9.12 -7.65
CA LEU A 122 -8.21 -10.24 -7.10
C LEU A 122 -9.58 -9.85 -6.52
N LEU A 123 -9.87 -8.54 -6.41
CA LEU A 123 -11.21 -8.11 -5.96
C LEU A 123 -12.30 -8.58 -6.94
N PRO A 124 -13.49 -8.97 -6.45
CA PRO A 124 -14.59 -9.44 -7.29
C PRO A 124 -15.29 -8.28 -8.02
N ILE A 125 -14.50 -7.48 -8.72
CA ILE A 125 -14.96 -6.32 -9.47
C ILE A 125 -14.93 -6.64 -10.97
N PRO A 126 -16.01 -6.39 -11.72
CA PRO A 126 -15.98 -6.52 -13.18
C PRO A 126 -14.85 -5.70 -13.78
N ALA A 127 -14.27 -6.19 -14.88
CA ALA A 127 -13.08 -5.68 -15.56
C ALA A 127 -11.72 -6.07 -14.90
N LEU A 128 -11.71 -6.55 -13.66
CA LEU A 128 -10.52 -7.12 -13.02
C LEU A 128 -10.52 -8.67 -13.10
N ASP A 129 -9.37 -9.28 -12.86
CA ASP A 129 -9.22 -10.74 -12.91
C ASP A 129 -10.08 -11.46 -11.86
N GLY A 130 -10.25 -10.86 -10.68
CA GLY A 130 -11.14 -11.35 -9.63
C GLY A 130 -12.60 -11.39 -10.06
N GLY A 131 -13.04 -10.48 -10.92
CA GLY A 131 -14.37 -10.54 -11.54
C GLY A 131 -14.55 -11.75 -12.44
N ARG A 132 -13.52 -12.11 -13.23
CA ARG A 132 -13.54 -13.33 -14.05
C ARG A 132 -13.54 -14.59 -13.19
N LEU A 133 -12.74 -14.63 -12.11
CA LEU A 133 -12.76 -15.73 -11.16
C LEU A 133 -14.14 -15.91 -10.52
N LEU A 134 -14.82 -14.81 -10.21
CA LEU A 134 -16.18 -14.86 -9.67
C LEU A 134 -17.16 -15.48 -10.68
N PHE A 135 -17.10 -15.11 -11.96
CA PHE A 135 -17.94 -15.72 -13.00
C PHE A 135 -17.65 -17.21 -13.14
N PHE A 136 -16.37 -17.60 -13.14
CA PHE A 136 -15.97 -19.00 -13.17
C PHE A 136 -16.52 -19.80 -11.97
N LEU A 137 -16.44 -19.25 -10.76
CA LEU A 137 -17.01 -19.87 -9.57
C LEU A 137 -18.53 -20.04 -9.70
N VAL A 138 -19.24 -19.03 -10.22
CA VAL A 138 -20.69 -19.11 -10.47
C VAL A 138 -21.01 -20.20 -11.50
N GLU A 139 -20.22 -20.36 -12.56
CA GLU A 139 -20.39 -21.43 -13.56
C GLU A 139 -20.23 -22.82 -12.91
N VAL A 140 -19.17 -22.99 -12.10
CA VAL A 140 -18.92 -24.25 -11.38
C VAL A 140 -20.07 -24.62 -10.45
N VAL A 141 -20.58 -23.66 -9.68
CA VAL A 141 -21.70 -23.90 -8.75
C VAL A 141 -23.03 -24.17 -9.50
N ARG A 142 -23.27 -23.50 -10.62
CA ARG A 142 -24.50 -23.67 -11.42
C ARG A 142 -24.45 -24.89 -12.35
N GLY A 143 -23.26 -25.43 -12.61
CA GLY A 143 -23.05 -26.51 -13.57
C GLY A 143 -23.34 -26.13 -15.04
N LYS A 144 -23.48 -24.83 -15.34
CA LYS A 144 -23.78 -24.30 -16.68
C LYS A 144 -22.95 -23.04 -16.93
N ARG A 145 -22.44 -22.91 -18.15
CA ARG A 145 -21.72 -21.71 -18.60
C ARG A 145 -22.65 -20.48 -18.56
N LEU A 146 -22.06 -19.35 -18.23
CA LEU A 146 -22.70 -18.05 -18.38
C LEU A 146 -22.74 -17.67 -19.88
N ASP A 147 -23.72 -16.83 -20.22
CA ASP A 147 -23.79 -16.28 -21.57
C ASP A 147 -22.59 -15.33 -21.81
N PRO A 148 -21.76 -15.59 -22.82
CA PRO A 148 -20.58 -14.76 -23.13
C PRO A 148 -20.93 -13.31 -23.40
N GLU A 149 -22.12 -13.02 -23.97
CA GLU A 149 -22.56 -11.64 -24.19
C GLU A 149 -22.84 -10.93 -22.87
N LEU A 150 -23.45 -11.62 -21.90
CA LEU A 150 -23.74 -11.07 -20.58
C LEU A 150 -22.43 -10.79 -19.82
N GLU A 151 -21.49 -11.73 -19.82
CA GLU A 151 -20.18 -11.56 -19.23
C GLU A 151 -19.45 -10.36 -19.84
N GLY A 152 -19.40 -10.27 -21.18
CA GLY A 152 -18.79 -9.16 -21.89
C GLY A 152 -19.42 -7.81 -21.56
N ARG A 153 -20.74 -7.72 -21.47
CA ARG A 153 -21.44 -6.48 -21.08
C ARG A 153 -21.12 -6.05 -19.65
N ILE A 154 -21.09 -7.00 -18.71
CA ILE A 154 -20.76 -6.70 -17.30
C ILE A 154 -19.32 -6.21 -17.21
N HIS A 155 -18.37 -6.84 -17.93
CA HIS A 155 -16.98 -6.38 -17.96
C HIS A 155 -16.85 -4.97 -18.59
N LEU A 156 -17.59 -4.69 -19.66
CA LEU A 156 -17.56 -3.37 -20.32
C LEU A 156 -18.09 -2.27 -19.37
N ILE A 157 -19.18 -2.53 -18.66
CA ILE A 157 -19.73 -1.60 -17.67
C ILE A 157 -18.72 -1.40 -16.52
N GLY A 158 -18.13 -2.47 -16.02
CA GLY A 158 -17.09 -2.40 -14.99
C GLY A 158 -15.90 -1.58 -15.42
N LEU A 159 -15.42 -1.76 -16.67
CA LEU A 159 -14.35 -0.98 -17.25
C LEU A 159 -14.71 0.51 -17.34
N ALA A 160 -15.92 0.84 -17.79
CA ALA A 160 -16.37 2.23 -17.86
C ALA A 160 -16.41 2.89 -16.48
N VAL A 161 -16.88 2.17 -15.44
CA VAL A 161 -16.90 2.65 -14.06
C VAL A 161 -15.48 2.86 -13.54
N LEU A 162 -14.56 1.91 -13.78
CA LEU A 162 -13.16 2.04 -13.37
C LEU A 162 -12.46 3.22 -14.05
N LEU A 163 -12.70 3.42 -15.34
CA LEU A 163 -12.15 4.57 -16.09
C LEU A 163 -12.69 5.89 -15.55
N ALA A 164 -13.98 5.96 -15.22
CA ALA A 164 -14.59 7.14 -14.62
C ALA A 164 -13.99 7.44 -13.24
N LEU A 165 -13.82 6.40 -12.39
CA LEU A 165 -13.19 6.54 -11.08
C LEU A 165 -11.73 6.99 -11.21
N MET A 166 -10.97 6.40 -12.14
CA MET A 166 -9.59 6.81 -12.41
C MET A 166 -9.50 8.27 -12.86
N ALA A 167 -10.42 8.72 -13.71
CA ALA A 167 -10.48 10.12 -14.14
C ALA A 167 -10.79 11.07 -12.95
N LEU A 168 -11.68 10.67 -12.04
CA LEU A 168 -11.98 11.44 -10.84
C LEU A 168 -10.77 11.53 -9.89
N ILE A 169 -10.07 10.41 -9.65
CA ILE A 169 -8.87 10.39 -8.81
C ILE A 169 -7.77 11.24 -9.44
N LEU A 170 -7.54 11.12 -10.76
CA LEU A 170 -6.57 11.92 -11.47
C LEU A 170 -6.88 13.42 -11.39
N ALA A 171 -8.15 13.80 -11.55
CA ALA A 171 -8.57 15.19 -11.40
C ALA A 171 -8.33 15.71 -9.96
N ASN A 172 -8.55 14.88 -8.95
CA ASN A 172 -8.26 15.21 -7.56
C ASN A 172 -6.75 15.36 -7.30
N ASP A 173 -5.91 14.46 -7.84
CA ASP A 173 -4.45 14.55 -7.74
C ASP A 173 -3.94 15.87 -8.34
N VAL A 174 -4.37 16.19 -9.58
CA VAL A 174 -3.97 17.42 -10.26
C VAL A 174 -4.42 18.65 -9.46
N ARG A 175 -5.66 18.64 -8.92
CA ARG A 175 -6.15 19.73 -8.08
C ARG A 175 -5.28 19.92 -6.84
N ARG A 176 -4.85 18.82 -6.20
CA ARG A 176 -3.99 18.87 -5.00
C ARG A 176 -2.65 19.55 -5.31
N ILE A 177 -2.05 19.25 -6.46
CA ILE A 177 -0.78 19.87 -6.88
C ILE A 177 -0.93 21.37 -7.20
N ILE A 178 -2.05 21.77 -7.82
CA ILE A 178 -2.26 23.18 -8.19
C ILE A 178 -2.58 24.07 -6.98
N VAL A 179 -3.17 23.51 -5.92
CA VAL A 179 -3.61 24.26 -4.73
C VAL A 179 -2.51 24.33 -3.66
N HIS A 180 -1.47 23.49 -3.77
CA HIS A 180 -0.25 23.55 -2.94
C HIS A 180 0.93 24.12 -3.70
#